data_ec70c54534638104a4895d1430992601
#
_entry.id   ec70c54534638104a4895d1430992601
#
_cell.length_a   1.000
_cell.length_b   1.000
_cell.length_c   1.000
_cell.angle_alpha   90.00
_cell.angle_beta   90.00
_cell.angle_gamma   90.00
#
_symmetry.space_group_name_H-M   'P 1'
#
loop_
_entity.id
_entity.type
_entity.pdbx_description
1 polymer ?
#
loop_
_entity_poly.entity_id
_entity_poly.type
_entity_poly.pdbx_seq_one_letter_code
_entity_poly.pdbx_strand_id
1 'polypeptide(L)'
;MIAFPKLTEQELLDRIRIPSEGKLNIFLDTDAYNEIDDQFAILYAMLSPERLCLKGISAALFFNDRSASPADGMEKSYREILKIMDFLGKDPEGFVFRGCTEPLADEEVPRESLACDAIIAEAMKASETDPLYVVGIGACTNIASAILKSSGDYPPDYGGMAGGEHL
;
A
#
# COMPACT_ATOMS: atom_id res chain seq x y z
N MET A 1 22.53 6.02 2.84
CA MET A 1 22.25 4.71 2.20
C MET A 1 21.37 3.95 3.18
N ILE A 2 20.16 3.63 2.78
CA ILE A 2 19.21 2.89 3.63
C ILE A 2 19.66 1.43 3.67
N ALA A 3 19.87 0.88 4.85
CA ALA A 3 20.24 -0.53 5.02
C ALA A 3 18.97 -1.36 5.25
N PHE A 4 18.68 -2.25 4.34
CA PHE A 4 17.61 -3.24 4.50
C PHE A 4 18.13 -4.49 5.21
N PRO A 5 17.33 -5.17 6.05
CA PRO A 5 17.75 -6.39 6.71
C PRO A 5 18.07 -7.48 5.67
N LYS A 6 19.17 -8.18 5.88
CA LYS A 6 19.53 -9.35 5.08
C LYS A 6 18.82 -10.55 5.66
N LEU A 7 17.81 -11.03 4.96
CA LEU A 7 17.08 -12.24 5.32
C LEU A 7 17.72 -13.47 4.68
N THR A 8 17.69 -14.60 5.36
CA THR A 8 18.01 -15.89 4.78
C THR A 8 16.93 -16.28 3.77
N GLU A 9 17.25 -17.22 2.86
CA GLU A 9 16.28 -17.75 1.91
C GLU A 9 15.04 -18.34 2.59
N GLN A 10 15.24 -19.04 3.71
CA GLN A 10 14.15 -19.63 4.48
C GLN A 10 13.23 -18.56 5.08
N GLU A 11 13.78 -17.50 5.65
CA GLU A 11 13.00 -16.38 6.18
C GLU A 11 12.20 -15.66 5.07
N LEU A 12 12.79 -15.50 3.88
CA LEU A 12 12.09 -14.97 2.72
C LEU A 12 10.92 -15.86 2.31
N LEU A 13 11.14 -17.17 2.20
CA LEU A 13 10.10 -18.14 1.85
C LEU A 13 8.97 -18.19 2.88
N ASP A 14 9.30 -18.10 4.16
CA ASP A 14 8.28 -18.09 5.23
C ASP A 14 7.44 -16.81 5.21
N ARG A 15 8.03 -15.65 4.89
CA ARG A 15 7.33 -14.38 4.78
C ARG A 15 6.42 -14.27 3.57
N ILE A 16 6.78 -14.86 2.42
CA ILE A 16 5.92 -14.85 1.23
C ILE A 16 4.84 -15.94 1.26
N ARG A 17 4.88 -16.83 2.25
CA ARG A 17 3.85 -17.87 2.41
C ARG A 17 2.57 -17.27 2.94
N ILE A 18 1.53 -17.28 2.11
CA ILE A 18 0.21 -16.82 2.52
C ILE A 18 -0.39 -17.85 3.49
N PRO A 19 -0.83 -17.45 4.70
CA PRO A 19 -1.51 -18.34 5.64
C PRO A 19 -2.73 -19.00 4.99
N SER A 20 -2.91 -20.31 5.20
CA SER A 20 -4.04 -21.06 4.65
C SER A 20 -5.36 -20.72 5.34
N GLU A 21 -5.31 -20.28 6.59
CA GLU A 21 -6.47 -19.97 7.42
C GLU A 21 -6.38 -18.55 8.02
N GLY A 22 -7.49 -18.09 8.59
CA GLY A 22 -7.57 -16.76 9.21
C GLY A 22 -7.76 -15.63 8.21
N LYS A 23 -7.81 -14.41 8.72
CA LYS A 23 -7.92 -13.19 7.92
C LYS A 23 -6.55 -12.59 7.66
N LEU A 24 -6.40 -11.99 6.49
CA LEU A 24 -5.20 -11.26 6.08
C LEU A 24 -5.46 -9.76 6.21
N ASN A 25 -4.61 -9.03 6.94
CA ASN A 25 -4.65 -7.58 6.94
C ASN A 25 -4.05 -7.07 5.63
N ILE A 26 -4.84 -6.33 4.86
CA ILE A 26 -4.46 -5.85 3.53
C ILE A 26 -4.57 -4.33 3.48
N PHE A 27 -3.57 -3.68 2.89
CA PHE A 27 -3.66 -2.31 2.41
C PHE A 27 -3.51 -2.33 0.89
N LEU A 28 -4.48 -1.78 0.15
CA LEU A 28 -4.51 -1.83 -1.31
C LEU A 28 -4.08 -0.50 -1.90
N ASP A 29 -3.04 -0.51 -2.76
CA ASP A 29 -2.57 0.65 -3.52
C ASP A 29 -2.89 0.45 -5.00
N THR A 30 -3.70 1.32 -5.61
CA THR A 30 -4.36 1.08 -6.90
C THR A 30 -4.52 2.36 -7.72
N ASP A 31 -4.35 2.27 -9.03
CA ASP A 31 -4.65 3.36 -9.98
C ASP A 31 -6.02 3.17 -10.68
N ALA A 32 -7.03 2.96 -9.88
CA ALA A 32 -8.39 2.47 -10.21
C ALA A 32 -9.11 3.13 -11.40
N TYR A 33 -8.69 4.31 -11.85
CA TYR A 33 -9.25 4.94 -13.05
C TYR A 33 -8.52 4.50 -14.32
N ASN A 34 -7.31 3.98 -14.20
CA ASN A 34 -6.47 3.63 -15.33
C ASN A 34 -7.04 2.43 -16.09
N GLU A 35 -7.36 1.36 -15.39
CA GLU A 35 -7.88 0.12 -15.96
C GLU A 35 -9.04 -0.43 -15.13
N ILE A 36 -9.90 -1.25 -15.76
CA ILE A 36 -11.15 -1.71 -15.13
C ILE A 36 -10.92 -2.82 -14.09
N ASP A 37 -9.87 -3.58 -14.22
CA ASP A 37 -9.51 -4.67 -13.31
C ASP A 37 -9.21 -4.20 -11.88
N ASP A 38 -8.66 -3.02 -11.71
CA ASP A 38 -8.50 -2.37 -10.41
C ASP A 38 -9.82 -2.18 -9.67
N GLN A 39 -10.87 -1.79 -10.38
CA GLN A 39 -12.21 -1.63 -9.81
C GLN A 39 -12.74 -2.98 -9.30
N PHE A 40 -12.52 -4.06 -10.05
CA PHE A 40 -12.86 -5.42 -9.61
C PHE A 40 -12.01 -5.89 -8.45
N ALA A 41 -10.72 -5.53 -8.40
CA ALA A 41 -9.84 -5.86 -7.28
C ALA A 41 -10.31 -5.18 -5.98
N ILE A 42 -10.74 -3.91 -6.05
CA ILE A 42 -11.34 -3.20 -4.90
C ILE A 42 -12.63 -3.92 -4.45
N LEU A 43 -13.52 -4.21 -5.40
CA LEU A 43 -14.78 -4.91 -5.08
C LEU A 43 -14.53 -6.29 -4.47
N TYR A 44 -13.58 -7.05 -5.03
CA TYR A 44 -13.20 -8.35 -4.50
C TYR A 44 -12.68 -8.24 -3.06
N ALA A 45 -11.78 -7.30 -2.78
CA ALA A 45 -11.24 -7.10 -1.45
C ALA A 45 -12.32 -6.67 -0.45
N MET A 46 -13.22 -5.76 -0.83
CA MET A 46 -14.31 -5.26 0.02
C MET A 46 -15.40 -6.31 0.29
N LEU A 47 -15.64 -7.21 -0.65
CA LEU A 47 -16.70 -8.23 -0.58
C LEU A 47 -16.22 -9.60 -0.10
N SER A 48 -14.96 -9.71 0.32
CA SER A 48 -14.38 -10.94 0.90
C SER A 48 -13.99 -10.78 2.38
N PRO A 49 -14.88 -10.25 3.26
CA PRO A 49 -14.53 -9.93 4.66
C PRO A 49 -14.28 -11.19 5.50
N GLU A 50 -14.64 -12.37 5.03
CA GLU A 50 -14.34 -13.64 5.68
C GLU A 50 -12.85 -13.99 5.60
N ARG A 51 -12.15 -13.47 4.59
CA ARG A 51 -10.73 -13.75 4.34
C ARG A 51 -9.85 -12.51 4.41
N LEU A 52 -10.35 -11.36 3.98
CA LEU A 52 -9.60 -10.12 3.87
C LEU A 52 -10.07 -9.08 4.90
N CYS A 53 -9.13 -8.55 5.66
CA CYS A 53 -9.33 -7.40 6.54
C CYS A 53 -8.67 -6.18 5.88
N LEU A 54 -9.43 -5.48 5.03
CA LEU A 54 -8.92 -4.32 4.33
C LEU A 54 -8.76 -3.16 5.31
N LYS A 55 -7.54 -2.64 5.44
CA LYS A 55 -7.14 -1.57 6.38
C LYS A 55 -7.20 -0.19 5.77
N GLY A 56 -7.12 -0.11 4.45
CA GLY A 56 -7.20 1.13 3.70
C GLY A 56 -6.98 0.89 2.22
N ILE A 57 -7.33 1.90 1.44
CA ILE A 57 -7.10 1.96 -0.01
C ILE A 57 -6.40 3.27 -0.33
N SER A 58 -5.32 3.23 -1.10
CA SER A 58 -4.65 4.42 -1.61
C SER A 58 -4.75 4.53 -3.12
N ALA A 59 -4.88 5.78 -3.58
CA ALA A 59 -4.86 6.09 -5.00
C ALA A 59 -3.42 6.21 -5.48
N ALA A 60 -3.00 5.30 -6.37
CA ALA A 60 -1.74 5.41 -7.07
C ALA A 60 -1.84 6.38 -8.24
N LEU A 61 -0.71 6.98 -8.60
CA LEU A 61 -0.61 7.81 -9.79
C LEU A 61 -0.50 6.94 -11.05
N PHE A 62 -0.97 7.50 -12.18
CA PHE A 62 -0.66 6.99 -13.51
C PHE A 62 -0.54 8.14 -14.51
N PHE A 63 0.17 7.91 -15.61
CA PHE A 63 0.32 8.91 -16.66
C PHE A 63 0.33 8.24 -18.04
N ASN A 64 -0.74 8.46 -18.79
CA ASN A 64 -0.92 8.00 -20.16
C ASN A 64 -1.95 8.91 -20.87
N ASP A 65 -2.54 8.47 -21.98
CA ASP A 65 -3.55 9.20 -22.76
C ASP A 65 -4.86 9.49 -22.01
N ARG A 66 -5.08 8.88 -20.83
CA ARG A 66 -6.24 9.10 -19.99
C ARG A 66 -6.02 10.16 -18.91
N SER A 67 -4.78 10.67 -18.74
CA SER A 67 -4.45 11.66 -17.72
C SER A 67 -3.58 12.78 -18.25
N ALA A 68 -3.80 14.00 -17.78
CA ALA A 68 -3.03 15.17 -18.18
C ALA A 68 -1.64 15.24 -17.50
N SER A 69 -1.49 14.54 -16.35
CA SER A 69 -0.27 14.46 -15.57
C SER A 69 -0.36 13.29 -14.59
N PRO A 70 0.75 12.87 -13.96
CA PRO A 70 0.69 11.89 -12.87
C PRO A 70 -0.25 12.31 -11.72
N ALA A 71 -0.25 13.59 -11.36
CA ALA A 71 -1.15 14.15 -10.34
C ALA A 71 -2.66 14.03 -10.74
N ASP A 72 -2.97 14.31 -12.02
CA ASP A 72 -4.33 14.15 -12.55
C ASP A 72 -4.73 12.66 -12.55
N GLY A 73 -3.80 11.76 -12.88
CA GLY A 73 -4.01 10.33 -12.80
C GLY A 73 -4.35 9.86 -11.38
N MET A 74 -3.56 10.28 -10.39
CA MET A 74 -3.82 10.00 -8.98
C MET A 74 -5.19 10.53 -8.52
N GLU A 75 -5.52 11.78 -8.85
CA GLU A 75 -6.80 12.36 -8.43
C GLU A 75 -7.99 11.67 -9.12
N LYS A 76 -7.86 11.22 -10.37
CA LYS A 76 -8.86 10.40 -11.05
C LYS A 76 -9.05 9.05 -10.37
N SER A 77 -7.96 8.37 -10.02
CA SER A 77 -8.01 7.12 -9.27
C SER A 77 -8.67 7.30 -7.90
N TYR A 78 -8.32 8.36 -7.18
CA TYR A 78 -8.96 8.69 -5.91
C TYR A 78 -10.48 8.85 -6.05
N ARG A 79 -10.93 9.62 -7.03
CA ARG A 79 -12.36 9.83 -7.28
C ARG A 79 -13.08 8.56 -7.71
N GLU A 80 -12.40 7.69 -8.45
CA GLU A 80 -12.96 6.40 -8.85
C GLU A 80 -13.15 5.48 -7.64
N ILE A 81 -12.16 5.42 -6.74
CA ILE A 81 -12.29 4.69 -5.47
C ILE A 81 -13.49 5.22 -4.66
N LEU A 82 -13.64 6.56 -4.55
CA LEU A 82 -14.78 7.15 -3.84
C LEU A 82 -16.15 6.76 -4.44
N LYS A 83 -16.26 6.66 -5.77
CA LYS A 83 -17.49 6.18 -6.42
C LYS A 83 -17.80 4.73 -6.07
N ILE A 84 -16.76 3.88 -6.01
CA ILE A 84 -16.93 2.49 -5.63
C ILE A 84 -17.38 2.40 -4.17
N MET A 85 -16.79 3.20 -3.26
CA MET A 85 -17.21 3.27 -1.87
C MET A 85 -18.67 3.72 -1.71
N ASP A 86 -19.07 4.77 -2.43
CA ASP A 86 -20.45 5.25 -2.45
C ASP A 86 -21.41 4.16 -2.96
N PHE A 87 -21.06 3.49 -4.05
CA PHE A 87 -21.84 2.38 -4.61
C PHE A 87 -22.03 1.23 -3.61
N LEU A 88 -21.02 0.98 -2.75
CA LEU A 88 -21.07 -0.03 -1.69
C LEU A 88 -21.75 0.49 -0.39
N GLY A 89 -22.12 1.76 -0.32
CA GLY A 89 -22.65 2.39 0.89
C GLY A 89 -21.64 2.44 2.03
N LYS A 90 -20.34 2.62 1.72
CA LYS A 90 -19.23 2.68 2.68
C LYS A 90 -18.69 4.09 2.81
N ASP A 91 -18.38 4.47 4.05
CA ASP A 91 -17.73 5.75 4.32
C ASP A 91 -16.22 5.66 3.93
N PRO A 92 -15.72 6.57 3.07
CA PRO A 92 -14.34 6.64 2.70
C PRO A 92 -13.45 7.36 3.72
N GLU A 93 -14.02 8.09 4.69
CA GLU A 93 -13.24 8.90 5.63
C GLU A 93 -12.30 8.03 6.49
N GLY A 94 -11.03 8.40 6.54
CA GLY A 94 -10.01 7.64 7.27
C GLY A 94 -9.68 6.26 6.67
N PHE A 95 -10.21 5.97 5.46
CA PHE A 95 -10.04 4.67 4.80
C PHE A 95 -9.52 4.78 3.37
N VAL A 96 -9.84 5.86 2.65
CA VAL A 96 -9.38 6.12 1.29
C VAL A 96 -8.42 7.32 1.29
N PHE A 97 -7.22 7.14 0.75
CA PHE A 97 -6.14 8.12 0.84
C PHE A 97 -5.64 8.57 -0.52
N ARG A 98 -5.39 9.89 -0.66
CA ARG A 98 -4.69 10.42 -1.83
C ARG A 98 -3.22 10.03 -1.78
N GLY A 99 -2.71 9.57 -2.90
CA GLY A 99 -1.32 9.19 -3.07
C GLY A 99 -0.40 10.32 -3.51
N CYS A 100 0.81 9.92 -3.87
CA CYS A 100 1.82 10.82 -4.43
C CYS A 100 1.35 11.40 -5.76
N THR A 101 1.69 12.66 -6.00
CA THR A 101 1.33 13.39 -7.23
C THR A 101 2.41 13.35 -8.30
N GLU A 102 3.60 12.86 -7.94
CA GLU A 102 4.75 12.71 -8.82
C GLU A 102 5.47 11.39 -8.55
N PRO A 103 6.11 10.77 -9.54
CA PRO A 103 6.95 9.60 -9.33
C PRO A 103 8.17 9.96 -8.46
N LEU A 104 8.86 8.95 -7.92
CA LEU A 104 10.15 9.17 -7.26
C LEU A 104 11.12 9.86 -8.22
N ALA A 105 11.84 10.85 -7.70
CA ALA A 105 12.89 11.54 -8.46
C ALA A 105 14.19 10.73 -8.50
N ASP A 106 14.44 9.97 -7.43
CA ASP A 106 15.58 9.07 -7.26
C ASP A 106 15.22 7.94 -6.26
N GLU A 107 16.17 7.06 -6.01
CA GLU A 107 15.99 5.87 -5.16
C GLU A 107 16.05 6.15 -3.65
N GLU A 108 16.43 7.36 -3.24
CA GLU A 108 16.71 7.68 -1.83
C GLU A 108 15.73 8.70 -1.24
N VAL A 109 15.00 9.46 -2.08
CA VAL A 109 14.13 10.55 -1.63
C VAL A 109 12.65 10.18 -1.76
N PRO A 110 11.94 9.97 -0.63
CA PRO A 110 10.52 9.65 -0.66
C PRO A 110 9.69 10.85 -1.12
N ARG A 111 8.50 10.56 -1.65
CA ARG A 111 7.44 11.55 -1.84
C ARG A 111 6.52 11.59 -0.63
N GLU A 112 5.98 12.77 -0.35
CA GLU A 112 4.99 12.96 0.71
C GLU A 112 3.57 12.75 0.18
N SER A 113 2.77 11.96 0.91
CA SER A 113 1.34 11.81 0.64
C SER A 113 0.60 11.25 1.85
N LEU A 114 -0.72 11.47 1.92
CA LEU A 114 -1.57 10.85 2.93
C LEU A 114 -1.55 9.31 2.83
N ALA A 115 -1.39 8.78 1.62
CA ALA A 115 -1.24 7.34 1.39
C ALA A 115 0.01 6.78 2.06
N CYS A 116 1.17 7.46 1.91
CA CYS A 116 2.41 7.04 2.56
C CYS A 116 2.27 7.00 4.08
N ASP A 117 1.67 8.05 4.67
CA ASP A 117 1.46 8.13 6.11
C ASP A 117 0.50 7.04 6.61
N ALA A 118 -0.57 6.76 5.87
CA ALA A 118 -1.52 5.71 6.20
C ALA A 118 -0.91 4.30 6.10
N ILE A 119 -0.12 4.02 5.05
CA ILE A 119 0.60 2.75 4.92
C ILE A 119 1.55 2.54 6.10
N ILE A 120 2.33 3.55 6.46
CA ILE A 120 3.24 3.50 7.61
C ILE A 120 2.46 3.27 8.90
N ALA A 121 1.39 4.03 9.13
CA ALA A 121 0.58 3.93 10.34
C ALA A 121 -0.06 2.53 10.51
N GLU A 122 -0.49 1.90 9.43
CA GLU A 122 -1.02 0.52 9.46
C GLU A 122 0.11 -0.51 9.61
N ALA A 123 1.25 -0.32 8.94
CA ALA A 123 2.42 -1.19 9.07
C ALA A 123 2.95 -1.22 10.51
N MET A 124 2.97 -0.07 11.20
CA MET A 124 3.41 0.03 12.61
C MET A 124 2.48 -0.69 13.60
N LYS A 125 1.28 -1.10 13.21
CA LYS A 125 0.36 -1.91 14.02
C LYS A 125 0.54 -3.41 13.80
N ALA A 126 1.21 -3.79 12.71
CA ALA A 126 1.40 -5.19 12.33
C ALA A 126 2.45 -5.90 13.21
N SER A 127 2.53 -7.22 13.16
CA SER A 127 3.53 -8.04 13.84
C SER A 127 3.94 -9.23 12.96
N GLU A 128 4.95 -9.98 13.36
CA GLU A 128 5.34 -11.21 12.64
C GLU A 128 4.22 -12.24 12.56
N THR A 129 3.37 -12.31 13.59
CA THR A 129 2.24 -13.25 13.65
C THR A 129 0.94 -12.68 13.08
N ASP A 130 0.87 -11.36 12.86
CA ASP A 130 -0.27 -10.66 12.26
C ASP A 130 0.22 -9.57 11.30
N PRO A 131 0.83 -9.95 10.18
CA PRO A 131 1.47 -9.03 9.24
C PRO A 131 0.44 -8.20 8.45
N LEU A 132 0.89 -7.02 7.99
CA LEU A 132 0.20 -6.25 6.97
C LEU A 132 0.72 -6.64 5.58
N TYR A 133 -0.18 -7.01 4.69
CA TYR A 133 0.13 -7.20 3.27
C TYR A 133 -0.21 -5.93 2.51
N VAL A 134 0.79 -5.21 2.04
CA VAL A 134 0.59 -4.04 1.16
C VAL A 134 0.59 -4.54 -0.28
N VAL A 135 -0.56 -4.43 -0.94
CA VAL A 135 -0.80 -4.93 -2.30
C VAL A 135 -0.84 -3.76 -3.26
N GLY A 136 0.21 -3.63 -4.07
CA GLY A 136 0.29 -2.62 -5.13
C GLY A 136 -0.11 -3.20 -6.47
N ILE A 137 -1.14 -2.63 -7.10
CA ILE A 137 -1.64 -3.00 -8.44
C ILE A 137 -1.57 -1.83 -9.43
N GLY A 138 -0.97 -0.72 -9.02
CA GLY A 138 -0.62 0.44 -9.84
C GLY A 138 0.86 0.79 -9.71
N ALA A 139 1.22 2.06 -9.94
CA ALA A 139 2.59 2.54 -9.74
C ALA A 139 2.96 2.52 -8.25
N CYS A 140 4.02 1.80 -7.90
CA CYS A 140 4.43 1.57 -6.50
C CYS A 140 5.04 2.80 -5.79
N THR A 141 4.80 4.02 -6.27
CA THR A 141 5.38 5.26 -5.71
C THR A 141 5.00 5.47 -4.24
N ASN A 142 3.74 5.21 -3.87
CA ASN A 142 3.28 5.32 -2.49
C ASN A 142 3.99 4.32 -1.58
N ILE A 143 4.06 3.06 -2.01
CA ILE A 143 4.69 1.97 -1.25
C ILE A 143 6.18 2.22 -1.10
N ALA A 144 6.89 2.55 -2.18
CA ALA A 144 8.31 2.86 -2.14
C ALA A 144 8.61 4.06 -1.24
N SER A 145 7.81 5.13 -1.32
CA SER A 145 7.94 6.30 -0.46
C SER A 145 7.68 5.98 1.01
N ALA A 146 6.69 5.14 1.32
CA ALA A 146 6.43 4.70 2.68
C ALA A 146 7.62 3.90 3.25
N ILE A 147 8.20 2.99 2.48
CA ILE A 147 9.39 2.23 2.87
C ILE A 147 10.60 3.16 3.11
N LEU A 148 10.87 4.08 2.18
CA LEU A 148 11.98 5.03 2.30
C LEU A 148 11.83 5.97 3.52
N LYS A 149 10.60 6.44 3.77
CA LYS A 149 10.29 7.35 4.87
C LYS A 149 10.41 6.68 6.24
N SER A 150 10.05 5.40 6.33
CA SER A 150 10.04 4.64 7.58
C SER A 150 11.33 3.86 7.86
N SER A 151 12.32 3.93 7.00
CA SER A 151 13.55 3.13 7.08
C SER A 151 14.48 3.42 8.29
N GLY A 152 14.04 4.23 9.27
CA GLY A 152 14.76 4.48 10.52
C GLY A 152 13.92 4.27 11.78
N ASP A 153 12.63 4.03 11.66
CA ASP A 153 11.67 4.12 12.78
C ASP A 153 11.14 2.77 13.27
N TYR A 154 11.63 1.63 12.72
CA TYR A 154 11.15 0.32 13.14
C TYR A 154 11.77 -0.14 14.44
N PRO A 155 10.96 -0.66 15.39
CA PRO A 155 11.48 -1.36 16.56
C PRO A 155 12.35 -2.56 16.12
N PRO A 156 13.43 -2.89 16.86
CA PRO A 156 14.40 -3.92 16.46
C PRO A 156 13.83 -5.34 16.28
N ASP A 157 12.64 -5.60 16.79
CA ASP A 157 11.91 -6.87 16.70
C ASP A 157 10.88 -6.91 15.56
N TYR A 158 10.82 -5.84 14.74
CA TYR A 158 9.88 -5.75 13.62
C TYR A 158 10.49 -6.26 12.32
N GLY A 159 10.36 -7.55 12.09
CA GLY A 159 10.78 -8.20 10.86
C GLY A 159 9.91 -7.92 9.62
N GLY A 160 9.03 -6.91 9.63
CA GLY A 160 7.95 -6.73 8.64
C GLY A 160 8.21 -5.76 7.50
N MET A 161 9.05 -4.77 7.66
CA MET A 161 9.60 -3.93 6.58
C MET A 161 11.00 -3.47 6.97
N ALA A 162 11.85 -3.45 6.02
CA ALA A 162 13.27 -3.19 6.07
C ALA A 162 13.84 -2.32 7.19
N GLY A 163 14.83 -2.81 7.87
CA GLY A 163 15.94 -2.04 8.41
C GLY A 163 15.94 -1.75 9.89
N GLY A 164 16.17 -2.75 10.70
CA GLY A 164 16.78 -2.53 12.01
C GLY A 164 18.25 -2.96 11.95
N GLU A 165 19.16 -2.07 12.26
CA GLU A 165 20.54 -2.42 12.53
C GLU A 165 20.59 -3.44 13.69
N HIS A 166 21.20 -4.58 13.45
CA HIS A 166 22.06 -5.26 14.41
C HIS A 166 23.07 -6.12 13.63
N LEU A 167 24.21 -5.54 13.42
CA LEU A 167 25.57 -6.00 13.72
C LEU A 167 26.56 -4.95 13.30
#